data_42c2c7223beb6427d9169995adff4f1c
#
_entry.id   42c2c7223beb6427d9169995adff4f1c
#
_cell.length_a   1.000
_cell.length_b   1.000
_cell.length_c   1.000
_cell.angle_alpha   90.00
_cell.angle_beta   90.00
_cell.angle_gamma   90.00
#
_symmetry.space_group_name_H-M   'P 1'
#
loop_
_entity.id
_entity.type
_entity.pdbx_description
1 polymer ?
#
loop_
_entity_poly.entity_id
_entity_poly.type
_entity_poly.pdbx_seq_one_letter_code
_entity_poly.pdbx_strand_id
1 'polypeptide(L)'
;MKEKYVLCCDWGTSSFRLRLVSSYDYSIIAEFLSQNGVASIFKAWQEQKEKTRFDFYSSFLMECIQELAKNTSTPIQNIPLIVSGMVSSSIGMEELSYAEIPFDTLGSTASIKTFQNFNGKGPLLLVSGVKSSEDVMRGEETQLIGLIKLIEIKNQDSKNLVFIFPGTHSKHIFVKNGLIHDFQTFMTGELFNIIKEHSILKDSVESDSESISKTEIDAFLLGIEVSSKSSILHNLFTVRTNQLFGTFAKKENLFYLSGLLIGTEIRQLDQKSFDHLFVCSGNNLYDYYKLAFDTIFPSENITFIKPEMIDKATIAGQIQLFYTQINSSHE
;
A
#
# COMPACT_ATOMS: atom_id res chain seq x y z
N MET A 1 22.43 20.02 -8.87
CA MET A 1 22.92 18.66 -9.28
C MET A 1 21.99 17.62 -8.69
N LYS A 2 21.67 16.57 -9.46
CA LYS A 2 20.85 15.46 -8.89
C LYS A 2 21.70 14.68 -7.87
N GLU A 3 21.12 14.42 -6.70
CA GLU A 3 21.74 13.53 -5.71
C GLU A 3 21.89 12.14 -6.31
N LYS A 4 23.09 11.55 -6.18
CA LYS A 4 23.36 10.23 -6.74
C LYS A 4 22.63 9.12 -5.99
N TYR A 5 22.53 9.26 -4.69
CA TYR A 5 21.89 8.30 -3.79
C TYR A 5 20.85 8.98 -2.90
N VAL A 6 19.82 8.23 -2.54
CA VAL A 6 18.76 8.66 -1.63
C VAL A 6 18.46 7.51 -0.67
N LEU A 7 18.21 7.82 0.59
CA LEU A 7 17.63 6.89 1.54
C LEU A 7 16.11 6.97 1.42
N CYS A 8 15.49 5.87 1.07
CA CYS A 8 14.04 5.71 0.95
C CYS A 8 13.52 4.84 2.09
N CYS A 9 12.64 5.39 2.92
CA CYS A 9 12.03 4.67 4.02
C CYS A 9 10.51 4.56 3.81
N ASP A 10 10.01 3.35 3.68
CA ASP A 10 8.59 3.02 3.73
C ASP A 10 8.28 2.47 5.14
N TRP A 11 7.57 3.27 5.94
CA TRP A 11 7.25 2.94 7.33
C TRP A 11 5.76 2.73 7.51
N GLY A 12 5.35 1.49 7.32
CA GLY A 12 3.95 1.06 7.44
C GLY A 12 3.53 0.85 8.90
N THR A 13 2.27 0.43 9.09
CA THR A 13 1.70 0.14 10.41
C THR A 13 2.46 -1.00 11.11
N SER A 14 2.79 -2.08 10.39
CA SER A 14 3.39 -3.31 10.92
C SER A 14 4.76 -3.65 10.32
N SER A 15 5.25 -2.87 9.35
CA SER A 15 6.53 -3.14 8.67
C SER A 15 7.34 -1.87 8.49
N PHE A 16 8.66 -2.04 8.45
CA PHE A 16 9.65 -0.98 8.21
C PHE A 16 10.62 -1.43 7.14
N ARG A 17 10.80 -0.61 6.11
CA ARG A 17 11.70 -0.86 4.98
C ARG A 17 12.56 0.37 4.73
N LEU A 18 13.86 0.27 4.97
CA LEU A 18 14.83 1.34 4.70
C LEU A 18 15.77 0.87 3.60
N ARG A 19 15.92 1.67 2.55
CA ARG A 19 16.70 1.33 1.37
C ARG A 19 17.63 2.48 0.98
N LEU A 20 18.89 2.17 0.71
CA LEU A 20 19.79 3.04 -0.01
C LEU A 20 19.62 2.76 -1.50
N VAL A 21 19.26 3.77 -2.28
CA VAL A 21 18.93 3.59 -3.70
C VAL A 21 19.66 4.58 -4.60
N SER A 22 19.91 4.16 -5.82
CA SER A 22 20.35 5.03 -6.90
C SER A 22 19.18 5.86 -7.42
N SER A 23 19.32 7.17 -7.45
CA SER A 23 18.27 8.07 -7.94
C SER A 23 18.08 8.06 -9.45
N TYR A 24 18.98 7.41 -10.20
CA TYR A 24 18.94 7.39 -11.66
C TYR A 24 18.07 6.25 -12.21
N ASP A 25 18.19 5.05 -11.63
CA ASP A 25 17.56 3.82 -12.12
C ASP A 25 16.73 3.10 -11.06
N TYR A 26 16.63 3.69 -9.86
CA TYR A 26 15.90 3.16 -8.71
C TYR A 26 16.43 1.81 -8.22
N SER A 27 17.69 1.46 -8.54
CA SER A 27 18.31 0.23 -8.06
C SER A 27 18.61 0.32 -6.57
N ILE A 28 18.32 -0.79 -5.85
CA ILE A 28 18.61 -0.92 -4.42
C ILE A 28 20.07 -1.30 -4.25
N ILE A 29 20.82 -0.47 -3.53
CA ILE A 29 22.24 -0.68 -3.19
C ILE A 29 22.38 -1.48 -1.91
N ALA A 30 21.56 -1.15 -0.91
CA ALA A 30 21.46 -1.85 0.36
C ALA A 30 20.05 -1.68 0.94
N GLU A 31 19.61 -2.63 1.75
CA GLU A 31 18.33 -2.53 2.46
C GLU A 31 18.43 -3.05 3.90
N PHE A 32 17.53 -2.52 4.72
CA PHE A 32 17.27 -2.99 6.08
C PHE A 32 15.74 -3.13 6.24
N LEU A 33 15.31 -4.33 6.61
CA LEU A 33 13.90 -4.69 6.78
C LEU A 33 13.64 -5.05 8.25
N SER A 34 12.49 -4.62 8.78
CA SER A 34 12.09 -4.95 10.16
C SER A 34 10.57 -5.07 10.27
N GLN A 35 10.10 -5.83 11.23
CA GLN A 35 8.68 -5.91 11.62
C GLN A 35 8.28 -4.80 12.60
N ASN A 36 9.19 -3.87 12.92
CA ASN A 36 8.94 -2.74 13.78
C ASN A 36 8.24 -1.60 13.03
N GLY A 37 6.98 -1.82 12.67
CA GLY A 37 6.13 -0.79 12.10
C GLY A 37 5.75 0.29 13.11
N VAL A 38 5.06 1.32 12.64
CA VAL A 38 4.69 2.50 13.44
C VAL A 38 3.90 2.11 14.69
N ALA A 39 3.02 1.10 14.62
CA ALA A 39 2.20 0.69 15.76
C ALA A 39 3.04 0.12 16.92
N SER A 40 4.02 -0.72 16.62
CA SER A 40 4.90 -1.30 17.63
C SER A 40 5.84 -0.25 18.27
N ILE A 41 6.37 0.67 17.45
CA ILE A 41 7.22 1.77 17.93
C ILE A 41 6.42 2.75 18.78
N PHE A 42 5.17 3.05 18.39
CA PHE A 42 4.29 3.90 19.19
C PHE A 42 4.00 3.29 20.57
N LYS A 43 3.68 1.99 20.61
CA LYS A 43 3.48 1.27 21.87
C LYS A 43 4.74 1.32 22.75
N ALA A 44 5.91 1.03 22.18
CA ALA A 44 7.18 1.08 22.91
C ALA A 44 7.50 2.51 23.43
N TRP A 45 7.16 3.55 22.64
CA TRP A 45 7.29 4.92 23.09
C TRP A 45 6.36 5.23 24.28
N GLN A 46 5.11 4.75 24.27
CA GLN A 46 4.17 4.98 25.38
C GLN A 46 4.62 4.32 26.71
N GLU A 47 5.39 3.25 26.65
CA GLU A 47 5.90 2.53 27.82
C GLU A 47 7.10 3.25 28.48
N GLN A 48 7.74 4.21 27.80
CA GLN A 48 8.82 5.03 28.32
C GLN A 48 8.38 6.49 28.54
N LYS A 49 9.09 7.24 29.39
CA LYS A 49 8.74 8.65 29.73
C LYS A 49 9.90 9.64 29.51
N GLU A 50 11.02 9.18 29.00
CA GLU A 50 12.27 9.95 28.96
C GLU A 50 12.39 10.79 27.68
N LYS A 51 11.92 10.25 26.53
CA LYS A 51 12.06 10.89 25.22
C LYS A 51 10.74 11.41 24.70
N THR A 52 10.77 12.53 23.98
CA THR A 52 9.64 12.96 23.17
C THR A 52 9.34 11.89 22.09
N ARG A 53 8.14 11.87 21.55
CA ARG A 53 7.78 10.94 20.49
C ARG A 53 8.72 11.08 19.27
N PHE A 54 8.97 12.31 18.85
CA PHE A 54 9.90 12.60 17.76
C PHE A 54 11.30 12.05 18.02
N ASP A 55 11.88 12.29 19.21
CA ASP A 55 13.22 11.82 19.55
C ASP A 55 13.31 10.29 19.63
N PHE A 56 12.24 9.64 20.11
CA PHE A 56 12.19 8.18 20.18
C PHE A 56 12.22 7.54 18.78
N TYR A 57 11.35 8.02 17.88
CA TYR A 57 11.32 7.57 16.48
C TYR A 57 12.62 7.90 15.75
N SER A 58 13.16 9.09 15.99
CA SER A 58 14.44 9.51 15.42
C SER A 58 15.59 8.60 15.86
N SER A 59 15.63 8.19 17.14
CA SER A 59 16.64 7.27 17.65
C SER A 59 16.56 5.93 16.95
N PHE A 60 15.35 5.35 16.84
CA PHE A 60 15.13 4.08 16.13
C PHE A 60 15.55 4.18 14.65
N LEU A 61 15.15 5.25 13.96
CA LEU A 61 15.51 5.45 12.57
C LEU A 61 17.03 5.57 12.37
N MET A 62 17.71 6.24 13.29
CA MET A 62 19.18 6.34 13.27
C MET A 62 19.89 4.99 13.51
N GLU A 63 19.36 4.16 14.39
CA GLU A 63 19.85 2.78 14.59
C GLU A 63 19.69 1.96 13.30
N CYS A 64 18.51 2.03 12.64
CA CYS A 64 18.29 1.35 11.36
C CYS A 64 19.22 1.84 10.25
N ILE A 65 19.51 3.16 10.19
CA ILE A 65 20.49 3.72 9.25
C ILE A 65 21.89 3.19 9.53
N GLN A 66 22.28 3.03 10.80
CA GLN A 66 23.58 2.47 11.18
C GLN A 66 23.69 0.98 10.80
N GLU A 67 22.61 0.21 10.99
CA GLU A 67 22.57 -1.20 10.56
C GLU A 67 22.66 -1.31 9.02
N LEU A 68 21.92 -0.49 8.29
CA LEU A 68 21.99 -0.46 6.83
C LEU A 68 23.41 -0.12 6.35
N ALA A 69 24.11 0.81 7.05
CA ALA A 69 25.46 1.21 6.70
C ALA A 69 26.48 0.07 6.74
N LYS A 70 26.24 -0.95 7.57
CA LYS A 70 27.12 -2.14 7.65
C LYS A 70 27.04 -3.02 6.39
N ASN A 71 25.94 -2.89 5.63
CA ASN A 71 25.67 -3.72 4.46
C ASN A 71 26.10 -3.05 3.13
N THR A 72 26.82 -1.93 3.19
CA THR A 72 27.26 -1.20 1.99
C THR A 72 28.61 -0.55 2.19
N SER A 73 29.40 -0.48 1.12
CA SER A 73 30.62 0.34 1.07
C SER A 73 30.35 1.81 0.67
N THR A 74 29.12 2.12 0.27
CA THR A 74 28.74 3.50 -0.11
C THR A 74 28.64 4.36 1.15
N PRO A 75 29.35 5.49 1.26
CA PRO A 75 29.19 6.42 2.37
C PRO A 75 27.77 6.96 2.43
N ILE A 76 27.11 6.87 3.60
CA ILE A 76 25.73 7.33 3.80
C ILE A 76 25.63 8.68 4.53
N GLN A 77 26.78 9.38 4.72
CA GLN A 77 26.76 10.72 5.30
C GLN A 77 26.15 11.72 4.31
N ASN A 78 25.33 12.62 4.83
CA ASN A 78 24.66 13.68 4.07
C ASN A 78 23.76 13.22 2.90
N ILE A 79 23.41 11.92 2.85
CA ILE A 79 22.42 11.44 1.89
C ILE A 79 21.02 11.87 2.36
N PRO A 80 20.19 12.49 1.50
CA PRO A 80 18.83 12.84 1.87
C PRO A 80 18.00 11.60 2.16
N LEU A 81 17.13 11.71 3.18
CA LEU A 81 16.24 10.67 3.64
C LEU A 81 14.78 11.07 3.38
N ILE A 82 14.04 10.23 2.70
CA ILE A 82 12.62 10.42 2.47
C ILE A 82 11.87 9.32 3.20
N VAL A 83 10.90 9.71 4.00
CA VAL A 83 10.08 8.79 4.80
C VAL A 83 8.62 9.00 4.46
N SER A 84 7.95 7.94 3.99
CA SER A 84 6.51 7.92 3.70
C SER A 84 5.80 6.80 4.47
N GLY A 85 4.47 6.76 4.39
CA GLY A 85 3.63 5.80 5.09
C GLY A 85 3.15 6.31 6.45
N MET A 86 2.84 5.41 7.37
CA MET A 86 2.17 5.70 8.64
C MET A 86 2.99 6.53 9.61
N VAL A 87 4.27 6.75 9.35
CA VAL A 87 5.19 7.53 10.19
C VAL A 87 4.77 9.00 10.37
N SER A 88 3.95 9.56 9.46
CA SER A 88 3.40 10.91 9.54
C SER A 88 1.94 10.96 10.02
N SER A 89 1.43 9.88 10.63
CA SER A 89 0.09 9.79 11.22
C SER A 89 0.06 10.22 12.69
N SER A 90 -1.14 10.22 13.29
CA SER A 90 -1.36 10.53 14.72
C SER A 90 -0.55 9.66 15.68
N ILE A 91 -0.22 8.42 15.27
CA ILE A 91 0.65 7.50 16.01
C ILE A 91 2.08 7.47 15.47
N GLY A 92 2.39 8.27 14.45
CA GLY A 92 3.72 8.33 13.82
C GLY A 92 4.72 9.19 14.57
N MET A 93 5.89 9.38 13.96
CA MET A 93 6.97 10.24 14.44
C MET A 93 6.50 11.67 14.68
N GLU A 94 5.78 12.22 13.71
CA GLU A 94 5.15 13.51 13.77
C GLU A 94 3.88 13.50 12.92
N GLU A 95 2.78 14.03 13.47
CA GLU A 95 1.53 14.12 12.74
C GLU A 95 1.54 15.27 11.75
N LEU A 96 1.33 14.96 10.47
CA LEU A 96 1.21 15.95 9.42
C LEU A 96 -0.21 16.00 8.88
N SER A 97 -0.66 17.20 8.53
CA SER A 97 -1.91 17.39 7.82
C SER A 97 -1.87 16.71 6.46
N TYR A 98 -2.96 16.07 6.07
CA TYR A 98 -3.13 15.48 4.75
C TYR A 98 -3.12 16.58 3.67
N ALA A 99 -2.61 16.24 2.49
CA ALA A 99 -2.94 16.96 1.27
C ALA A 99 -4.39 16.66 0.88
N GLU A 100 -5.02 17.58 0.15
CA GLU A 100 -6.42 17.44 -0.28
C GLU A 100 -6.50 17.07 -1.76
N ILE A 101 -7.59 16.41 -2.14
CA ILE A 101 -7.94 16.26 -3.56
C ILE A 101 -8.59 17.56 -4.09
N PRO A 102 -8.42 17.89 -5.39
CA PRO A 102 -7.66 17.16 -6.41
C PRO A 102 -6.15 17.19 -6.15
N PHE A 103 -5.51 16.02 -6.20
CA PHE A 103 -4.09 15.85 -5.88
C PHE A 103 -3.29 15.51 -7.15
N ASP A 104 -2.20 16.24 -7.38
CA ASP A 104 -1.36 16.07 -8.56
C ASP A 104 -0.53 14.77 -8.49
N THR A 105 -0.67 13.93 -9.50
CA THR A 105 0.06 12.66 -9.61
C THR A 105 1.57 12.82 -9.86
N LEU A 106 2.06 14.05 -10.10
CA LEU A 106 3.49 14.38 -10.08
C LEU A 106 3.99 14.79 -8.70
N GLY A 107 3.08 14.95 -7.72
CA GLY A 107 3.40 15.23 -6.34
C GLY A 107 3.63 16.72 -6.01
N SER A 108 3.27 17.66 -6.92
CA SER A 108 3.45 19.09 -6.67
C SER A 108 2.59 19.64 -5.52
N THR A 109 1.47 18.97 -5.23
CA THR A 109 0.55 19.32 -4.14
C THR A 109 0.75 18.49 -2.85
N ALA A 110 1.83 17.69 -2.79
CA ALA A 110 2.10 16.84 -1.64
C ALA A 110 2.40 17.66 -0.37
N SER A 111 1.84 17.24 0.77
CA SER A 111 2.15 17.80 2.08
C SER A 111 3.44 17.14 2.61
N ILE A 112 4.52 17.90 2.63
CA ILE A 112 5.85 17.42 3.03
C ILE A 112 6.45 18.35 4.06
N LYS A 113 6.97 17.80 5.16
CA LYS A 113 7.77 18.54 6.14
C LYS A 113 9.24 18.19 5.99
N THR A 114 10.09 19.21 5.82
CA THR A 114 11.53 19.04 5.66
C THR A 114 12.27 19.45 6.92
N PHE A 115 13.13 18.56 7.41
CA PHE A 115 14.10 18.84 8.47
C PHE A 115 15.48 18.93 7.81
N GLN A 116 16.03 20.14 7.71
CA GLN A 116 17.25 20.43 6.93
C GLN A 116 18.49 19.70 7.44
N ASN A 117 18.59 19.46 8.72
CA ASN A 117 19.69 18.72 9.32
C ASN A 117 19.15 17.69 10.30
N PHE A 118 18.85 16.51 9.79
CA PHE A 118 18.36 15.42 10.63
C PHE A 118 19.52 14.68 11.29
N ASN A 119 19.74 14.98 12.58
CA ASN A 119 20.80 14.36 13.40
C ASN A 119 22.20 14.37 12.75
N GLY A 120 22.53 15.44 12.02
CA GLY A 120 23.84 15.58 11.35
C GLY A 120 24.01 14.69 10.10
N LYS A 121 22.92 14.14 9.53
CA LYS A 121 22.97 13.20 8.40
C LYS A 121 22.44 13.76 7.08
N GLY A 122 22.05 15.01 7.03
CA GLY A 122 21.42 15.62 5.86
C GLY A 122 19.93 15.86 6.03
N PRO A 123 19.21 16.25 4.99
CA PRO A 123 17.78 16.54 5.10
C PRO A 123 16.94 15.26 5.22
N LEU A 124 15.91 15.33 6.09
CA LEU A 124 14.84 14.36 6.14
C LEU A 124 13.56 15.01 5.62
N LEU A 125 12.90 14.35 4.65
CA LEU A 125 11.60 14.71 4.14
C LEU A 125 10.57 13.72 4.68
N LEU A 126 9.62 14.23 5.46
CA LEU A 126 8.50 13.45 5.98
C LEU A 126 7.27 13.73 5.12
N VAL A 127 6.78 12.70 4.44
CA VAL A 127 5.66 12.78 3.51
C VAL A 127 4.35 12.47 4.23
N SER A 128 3.33 13.31 4.02
CA SER A 128 1.97 13.06 4.49
C SER A 128 1.14 12.32 3.44
N GLY A 129 -0.04 11.84 3.86
CA GLY A 129 -1.02 11.22 2.97
C GLY A 129 -1.93 12.23 2.27
N VAL A 130 -2.96 11.69 1.61
CA VAL A 130 -4.01 12.44 0.91
C VAL A 130 -5.37 12.14 1.53
N LYS A 131 -6.27 13.15 1.58
CA LYS A 131 -7.66 13.00 2.03
C LYS A 131 -8.65 13.48 0.97
N SER A 132 -9.82 12.88 0.99
CA SER A 132 -11.04 13.42 0.40
C SER A 132 -11.94 14.00 1.50
N SER A 133 -13.20 14.29 1.18
CA SER A 133 -14.21 14.65 2.19
C SER A 133 -14.61 13.48 3.09
N GLU A 134 -14.40 12.24 2.66
CA GLU A 134 -14.94 11.04 3.30
C GLU A 134 -13.88 9.95 3.56
N ASP A 135 -12.68 10.07 2.97
CA ASP A 135 -11.68 9.02 3.02
C ASP A 135 -10.25 9.57 3.16
N VAL A 136 -9.32 8.67 3.56
CA VAL A 136 -7.89 8.98 3.72
C VAL A 136 -7.03 7.85 3.18
N MET A 137 -5.88 8.19 2.61
CA MET A 137 -4.82 7.23 2.28
C MET A 137 -3.46 7.78 2.72
N ARG A 138 -2.53 6.89 3.02
CA ARG A 138 -1.18 7.28 3.45
C ARG A 138 -0.16 6.22 3.08
N GLY A 139 0.61 6.52 2.04
CA GLY A 139 1.58 5.63 1.40
C GLY A 139 1.18 5.26 -0.02
N GLU A 140 -0.09 4.99 -0.28
CA GLU A 140 -0.59 4.61 -1.60
C GLU A 140 -0.49 5.76 -2.62
N GLU A 141 -0.62 7.03 -2.19
CA GLU A 141 -0.36 8.20 -3.03
C GLU A 141 1.08 8.24 -3.52
N THR A 142 2.03 7.96 -2.62
CA THR A 142 3.46 7.88 -2.96
C THR A 142 3.72 6.73 -3.95
N GLN A 143 3.09 5.59 -3.72
CA GLN A 143 3.19 4.43 -4.59
C GLN A 143 2.58 4.71 -5.98
N LEU A 144 1.44 5.40 -6.03
CA LEU A 144 0.80 5.81 -7.29
C LEU A 144 1.69 6.77 -8.09
N ILE A 145 2.25 7.82 -7.46
CA ILE A 145 3.19 8.74 -8.09
C ILE A 145 4.32 7.99 -8.78
N GLY A 146 4.95 7.07 -8.06
CA GLY A 146 6.05 6.29 -8.59
C GLY A 146 5.64 5.30 -9.68
N LEU A 147 4.47 4.68 -9.55
CA LEU A 147 3.95 3.77 -10.57
C LEU A 147 3.71 4.51 -11.88
N ILE A 148 3.03 5.65 -11.84
CA ILE A 148 2.79 6.50 -13.03
C ILE A 148 4.11 6.88 -13.71
N LYS A 149 5.14 7.20 -12.90
CA LYS A 149 6.49 7.50 -13.40
C LYS A 149 7.15 6.30 -14.10
N LEU A 150 6.99 5.09 -13.55
CA LEU A 150 7.63 3.86 -14.06
C LEU A 150 6.98 3.33 -15.33
N ILE A 151 5.65 3.40 -15.42
CA ILE A 151 4.91 2.83 -16.57
C ILE A 151 4.76 3.83 -17.73
N GLU A 152 5.29 5.04 -17.57
CA GLU A 152 5.27 6.10 -18.61
C GLU A 152 3.92 6.20 -19.31
N ILE A 153 2.82 6.36 -18.54
CA ILE A 153 1.48 6.44 -19.11
C ILE A 153 1.43 7.62 -20.08
N LYS A 154 1.50 7.31 -21.38
CA LYS A 154 1.39 8.30 -22.45
C LYS A 154 -0.09 8.71 -22.61
N ASN A 155 -0.34 10.01 -22.74
CA ASN A 155 -1.67 10.58 -22.97
C ASN A 155 -2.65 10.43 -21.77
N GLN A 156 -2.23 10.86 -20.57
CA GLN A 156 -3.11 10.94 -19.40
C GLN A 156 -4.20 12.04 -19.52
N ASP A 157 -4.00 13.01 -20.42
CA ASP A 157 -4.71 14.29 -20.42
C ASP A 157 -6.22 14.21 -20.77
N SER A 158 -6.77 13.01 -21.01
CA SER A 158 -8.21 12.86 -21.29
C SER A 158 -8.81 11.55 -20.82
N LYS A 159 -8.03 10.70 -20.15
CA LYS A 159 -8.49 9.37 -19.72
C LYS A 159 -8.90 9.34 -18.25
N ASN A 160 -10.01 8.66 -17.99
CA ASN A 160 -10.37 8.27 -16.65
C ASN A 160 -9.64 6.96 -16.32
N LEU A 161 -8.68 7.02 -15.41
CA LEU A 161 -7.88 5.87 -15.00
C LEU A 161 -8.28 5.45 -13.58
N VAL A 162 -8.30 4.14 -13.32
CA VAL A 162 -8.50 3.59 -11.99
C VAL A 162 -7.28 2.76 -11.62
N PHE A 163 -6.78 2.97 -10.41
CA PHE A 163 -5.70 2.19 -9.82
C PHE A 163 -6.22 1.48 -8.58
N ILE A 164 -6.12 0.16 -8.55
CA ILE A 164 -6.50 -0.68 -7.42
C ILE A 164 -5.23 -1.13 -6.71
N PHE A 165 -5.12 -0.81 -5.43
CA PHE A 165 -4.05 -1.27 -4.54
C PHE A 165 -4.61 -2.24 -3.50
N PRO A 166 -4.65 -3.55 -3.79
CA PRO A 166 -5.11 -4.56 -2.85
C PRO A 166 -4.22 -4.62 -1.60
N GLY A 167 -4.85 -4.74 -0.43
CA GLY A 167 -4.13 -4.82 0.83
C GLY A 167 -5.05 -5.04 2.03
N THR A 168 -4.53 -4.77 3.22
CA THR A 168 -5.33 -4.75 4.45
C THR A 168 -6.51 -3.79 4.31
N HIS A 169 -6.22 -2.59 3.82
CA HIS A 169 -7.18 -1.56 3.41
C HIS A 169 -6.99 -1.32 1.91
N SER A 170 -7.72 -2.05 1.09
CA SER A 170 -7.65 -1.93 -0.36
C SER A 170 -8.09 -0.54 -0.82
N LYS A 171 -7.37 0.06 -1.79
CA LYS A 171 -7.67 1.40 -2.33
C LYS A 171 -8.07 1.30 -3.79
N HIS A 172 -9.18 1.95 -4.13
CA HIS A 172 -9.55 2.27 -5.51
C HIS A 172 -9.31 3.76 -5.73
N ILE A 173 -8.34 4.14 -6.55
CA ILE A 173 -7.93 5.53 -6.76
C ILE A 173 -8.32 5.94 -8.18
N PHE A 174 -9.09 7.03 -8.29
CA PHE A 174 -9.62 7.55 -9.55
C PHE A 174 -8.79 8.76 -9.99
N VAL A 175 -8.16 8.63 -11.16
CA VAL A 175 -7.28 9.65 -11.74
C VAL A 175 -7.87 10.15 -13.05
N LYS A 176 -7.91 11.48 -13.20
CA LYS A 176 -8.33 12.15 -14.43
C LYS A 176 -7.46 13.36 -14.68
N ASN A 177 -6.99 13.52 -15.91
CA ASN A 177 -6.12 14.65 -16.31
C ASN A 177 -4.88 14.81 -15.41
N GLY A 178 -4.27 13.69 -14.98
CA GLY A 178 -3.12 13.69 -14.09
C GLY A 178 -3.42 14.06 -12.63
N LEU A 179 -4.69 14.17 -12.24
CA LEU A 179 -5.10 14.48 -10.87
C LEU A 179 -5.89 13.32 -10.25
N ILE A 180 -5.58 12.97 -9.02
CA ILE A 180 -6.46 12.16 -8.18
C ILE A 180 -7.66 13.04 -7.83
N HIS A 181 -8.85 12.66 -8.26
CA HIS A 181 -10.07 13.41 -7.99
C HIS A 181 -10.99 12.72 -6.97
N ASP A 182 -10.79 11.41 -6.76
CA ASP A 182 -11.50 10.62 -5.76
C ASP A 182 -10.72 9.35 -5.42
N PHE A 183 -11.03 8.74 -4.29
CA PHE A 183 -10.58 7.39 -3.94
C PHE A 183 -11.51 6.78 -2.88
N GLN A 184 -11.52 5.45 -2.83
CA GLN A 184 -12.35 4.67 -1.92
C GLN A 184 -11.50 3.60 -1.23
N THR A 185 -11.68 3.46 0.09
CA THR A 185 -11.02 2.44 0.89
C THR A 185 -11.97 1.29 1.21
N PHE A 186 -11.49 0.08 1.02
CA PHE A 186 -12.20 -1.15 1.38
C PHE A 186 -11.41 -1.92 2.43
N MET A 187 -12.07 -2.32 3.51
CA MET A 187 -11.46 -3.07 4.61
C MET A 187 -11.30 -4.57 4.29
N THR A 188 -11.08 -4.93 3.02
CA THR A 188 -11.13 -6.29 2.51
C THR A 188 -10.17 -7.23 3.24
N GLY A 189 -8.90 -6.86 3.34
CA GLY A 189 -7.89 -7.69 4.01
C GLY A 189 -8.04 -7.67 5.53
N GLU A 190 -8.44 -6.56 6.14
CA GLU A 190 -8.69 -6.48 7.58
C GLU A 190 -9.88 -7.35 7.98
N LEU A 191 -11.00 -7.23 7.26
CA LEU A 191 -12.19 -8.07 7.51
C LEU A 191 -11.87 -9.55 7.33
N PHE A 192 -11.12 -9.92 6.29
CA PHE A 192 -10.68 -11.30 6.09
C PHE A 192 -9.93 -11.82 7.33
N ASN A 193 -8.97 -11.07 7.85
CA ASN A 193 -8.19 -11.48 9.01
C ASN A 193 -9.04 -11.54 10.30
N ILE A 194 -9.87 -10.52 10.55
CA ILE A 194 -10.76 -10.49 11.71
C ILE A 194 -11.73 -11.67 11.66
N ILE A 195 -12.33 -11.95 10.52
CA ILE A 195 -13.29 -13.05 10.35
C ILE A 195 -12.61 -14.38 10.58
N LYS A 196 -11.43 -14.59 9.99
CA LYS A 196 -10.65 -15.81 10.11
C LYS A 196 -10.18 -16.09 11.55
N GLU A 197 -9.83 -15.04 12.31
CA GLU A 197 -9.16 -15.21 13.62
C GLU A 197 -10.07 -14.98 14.82
N HIS A 198 -11.06 -14.08 14.70
CA HIS A 198 -11.80 -13.56 15.84
C HIS A 198 -13.32 -13.71 15.75
N SER A 199 -13.86 -14.19 14.63
CA SER A 199 -15.31 -14.36 14.48
C SER A 199 -15.78 -15.79 14.80
N ILE A 200 -17.10 -16.01 14.81
CA ILE A 200 -17.71 -17.35 14.86
C ILE A 200 -17.28 -18.24 13.67
N LEU A 201 -16.78 -17.65 12.59
CA LEU A 201 -16.37 -18.35 11.38
C LEU A 201 -14.96 -18.93 11.47
N LYS A 202 -14.17 -18.57 12.48
CA LYS A 202 -12.78 -19.04 12.67
C LYS A 202 -12.67 -20.57 12.67
N ASP A 203 -13.64 -21.27 13.24
CA ASP A 203 -13.65 -22.74 13.31
C ASP A 203 -14.09 -23.40 11.99
N SER A 204 -14.59 -22.60 11.05
CA SER A 204 -15.08 -23.05 9.74
C SER A 204 -14.05 -22.87 8.61
N VAL A 205 -12.90 -22.26 8.90
CA VAL A 205 -11.83 -21.99 7.95
C VAL A 205 -10.47 -22.44 8.49
N GLU A 206 -9.53 -22.76 7.60
CA GLU A 206 -8.16 -23.17 7.97
C GLU A 206 -7.18 -22.69 6.89
N SER A 207 -6.06 -22.11 7.32
CA SER A 207 -4.96 -21.77 6.42
C SER A 207 -3.91 -22.86 6.42
N ASP A 208 -3.44 -23.26 5.25
CA ASP A 208 -2.31 -24.16 5.05
C ASP A 208 -1.28 -23.53 4.12
N SER A 209 -0.03 -23.98 4.18
CA SER A 209 1.11 -23.48 3.40
C SER A 209 1.40 -24.32 2.14
N GLU A 210 0.56 -25.29 1.84
CA GLU A 210 0.71 -26.15 0.65
C GLU A 210 0.24 -25.45 -0.63
N SER A 211 0.56 -26.03 -1.78
CA SER A 211 0.14 -25.54 -3.10
C SER A 211 -1.38 -25.48 -3.22
N ILE A 212 -1.88 -24.41 -3.84
CA ILE A 212 -3.31 -24.20 -4.06
C ILE A 212 -3.87 -25.28 -4.99
N SER A 213 -4.89 -25.99 -4.52
CA SER A 213 -5.57 -27.04 -5.27
C SER A 213 -6.65 -26.48 -6.21
N LYS A 214 -7.10 -27.30 -7.14
CA LYS A 214 -8.22 -26.95 -8.02
C LYS A 214 -9.51 -26.71 -7.23
N THR A 215 -9.79 -27.50 -6.20
CA THR A 215 -11.02 -27.35 -5.37
C THR A 215 -11.04 -26.06 -4.58
N GLU A 216 -9.88 -25.57 -4.15
CA GLU A 216 -9.73 -24.27 -3.52
C GLU A 216 -9.99 -23.10 -4.50
N ILE A 217 -9.51 -23.23 -5.74
CA ILE A 217 -9.82 -22.27 -6.82
C ILE A 217 -11.31 -22.27 -7.13
N ASP A 218 -11.93 -23.44 -7.25
CA ASP A 218 -13.36 -23.57 -7.54
C ASP A 218 -14.20 -22.95 -6.39
N ALA A 219 -13.79 -23.12 -5.12
CA ALA A 219 -14.42 -22.51 -3.97
C ALA A 219 -14.26 -20.96 -3.98
N PHE A 220 -13.09 -20.44 -4.33
CA PHE A 220 -12.86 -19.00 -4.50
C PHE A 220 -13.78 -18.41 -5.58
N LEU A 221 -13.87 -19.06 -6.75
CA LEU A 221 -14.74 -18.62 -7.84
C LEU A 221 -16.21 -18.63 -7.45
N LEU A 222 -16.66 -19.66 -6.69
CA LEU A 222 -18.02 -19.68 -6.15
C LEU A 222 -18.26 -18.53 -5.17
N GLY A 223 -17.27 -18.18 -4.34
CA GLY A 223 -17.33 -17.01 -3.46
C GLY A 223 -17.54 -15.71 -4.26
N ILE A 224 -16.78 -15.53 -5.34
CA ILE A 224 -16.95 -14.39 -6.28
C ILE A 224 -18.35 -14.38 -6.89
N GLU A 225 -18.87 -15.52 -7.34
CA GLU A 225 -20.22 -15.60 -7.90
C GLU A 225 -21.28 -15.21 -6.87
N VAL A 226 -21.20 -15.78 -5.66
CA VAL A 226 -22.16 -15.55 -4.58
C VAL A 226 -22.13 -14.11 -4.08
N SER A 227 -21.01 -13.40 -4.17
CA SER A 227 -20.89 -12.00 -3.78
C SER A 227 -21.90 -11.06 -4.45
N SER A 228 -22.46 -11.46 -5.60
CA SER A 228 -23.49 -10.70 -6.33
C SER A 228 -24.95 -11.07 -5.96
N LYS A 229 -25.15 -12.18 -5.26
CA LYS A 229 -26.51 -12.74 -5.09
C LYS A 229 -27.28 -12.16 -3.90
N SER A 230 -26.57 -11.68 -2.89
CA SER A 230 -27.18 -11.12 -1.66
C SER A 230 -26.22 -10.14 -0.97
N SER A 231 -26.68 -9.55 0.14
CA SER A 231 -25.80 -8.67 0.94
C SER A 231 -24.62 -9.46 1.52
N ILE A 232 -23.49 -8.78 1.68
CA ILE A 232 -22.28 -9.39 2.24
C ILE A 232 -22.55 -9.98 3.64
N LEU A 233 -23.39 -9.34 4.45
CA LEU A 233 -23.73 -9.81 5.80
C LEU A 233 -24.42 -11.18 5.78
N HIS A 234 -25.32 -11.41 4.81
CA HIS A 234 -25.94 -12.72 4.63
C HIS A 234 -24.94 -13.74 4.06
N ASN A 235 -24.20 -13.35 3.04
CA ASN A 235 -23.24 -14.23 2.35
C ASN A 235 -22.11 -14.69 3.29
N LEU A 236 -21.65 -13.87 4.23
CA LEU A 236 -20.65 -14.29 5.22
C LEU A 236 -21.12 -15.47 6.07
N PHE A 237 -22.42 -15.56 6.40
CA PHE A 237 -22.91 -16.68 7.19
C PHE A 237 -22.91 -18.01 6.42
N THR A 238 -22.88 -17.97 5.07
CA THR A 238 -22.76 -19.19 4.26
C THR A 238 -21.41 -19.90 4.47
N VAL A 239 -20.35 -19.21 4.89
CA VAL A 239 -19.09 -19.82 5.32
C VAL A 239 -19.34 -20.82 6.48
N ARG A 240 -20.22 -20.48 7.42
CA ARG A 240 -20.60 -21.38 8.51
C ARG A 240 -21.44 -22.56 8.04
N THR A 241 -22.43 -22.29 7.21
CA THR A 241 -23.34 -23.36 6.72
C THR A 241 -22.64 -24.32 5.76
N ASN A 242 -21.70 -23.85 4.94
CA ASN A 242 -20.87 -24.70 4.10
C ASN A 242 -20.11 -25.76 4.93
N GLN A 243 -19.52 -25.34 6.04
CA GLN A 243 -18.80 -26.25 6.92
C GLN A 243 -19.76 -27.22 7.64
N LEU A 244 -20.91 -26.73 8.13
CA LEU A 244 -21.90 -27.56 8.85
C LEU A 244 -22.55 -28.62 7.96
N PHE A 245 -22.76 -28.30 6.69
CA PHE A 245 -23.38 -29.19 5.71
C PHE A 245 -22.36 -30.05 4.95
N GLY A 246 -21.07 -29.87 5.22
CA GLY A 246 -19.99 -30.60 4.55
C GLY A 246 -19.83 -30.24 3.07
N THR A 247 -20.23 -29.04 2.68
CA THR A 247 -20.10 -28.54 1.29
C THR A 247 -18.64 -28.31 0.94
N PHE A 248 -17.87 -27.74 1.87
CA PHE A 248 -16.45 -27.46 1.74
C PHE A 248 -15.65 -27.97 2.93
N ALA A 249 -14.43 -28.44 2.69
CA ALA A 249 -13.41 -28.55 3.72
C ALA A 249 -13.00 -27.18 4.21
N LYS A 250 -12.40 -27.07 5.40
CA LYS A 250 -12.04 -25.78 6.01
C LYS A 250 -11.10 -24.93 5.15
N LYS A 251 -10.17 -25.58 4.44
CA LYS A 251 -9.25 -24.91 3.51
C LYS A 251 -10.01 -24.28 2.33
N GLU A 252 -10.83 -25.07 1.63
CA GLU A 252 -11.68 -24.59 0.55
C GLU A 252 -12.58 -23.43 1.00
N ASN A 253 -13.12 -23.54 2.22
CA ASN A 253 -13.99 -22.53 2.79
C ASN A 253 -13.27 -21.20 3.09
N LEU A 254 -11.95 -21.23 3.38
CA LEU A 254 -11.11 -20.03 3.47
C LEU A 254 -11.02 -19.31 2.11
N PHE A 255 -10.84 -20.07 1.02
CA PHE A 255 -10.80 -19.51 -0.33
C PHE A 255 -12.17 -18.96 -0.76
N TYR A 256 -13.26 -19.65 -0.38
CA TYR A 256 -14.62 -19.14 -0.58
C TYR A 256 -14.83 -17.80 0.13
N LEU A 257 -14.40 -17.65 1.39
CA LEU A 257 -14.45 -16.40 2.14
C LEU A 257 -13.66 -15.30 1.43
N SER A 258 -12.45 -15.61 0.95
CA SER A 258 -11.62 -14.66 0.19
C SER A 258 -12.35 -14.20 -1.09
N GLY A 259 -12.92 -15.13 -1.84
CA GLY A 259 -13.72 -14.84 -3.04
C GLY A 259 -14.95 -13.96 -2.76
N LEU A 260 -15.65 -14.20 -1.66
CA LEU A 260 -16.77 -13.36 -1.23
C LEU A 260 -16.36 -11.90 -0.99
N LEU A 261 -15.26 -11.68 -0.26
CA LEU A 261 -14.82 -10.34 0.12
C LEU A 261 -14.25 -9.59 -1.10
N ILE A 262 -13.35 -10.22 -1.86
CA ILE A 262 -12.76 -9.64 -3.06
C ILE A 262 -13.83 -9.39 -4.13
N GLY A 263 -14.74 -10.33 -4.34
CA GLY A 263 -15.85 -10.16 -5.28
C GLY A 263 -16.79 -9.02 -4.88
N THR A 264 -17.04 -8.83 -3.59
CA THR A 264 -17.85 -7.70 -3.07
C THR A 264 -17.16 -6.37 -3.32
N GLU A 265 -15.84 -6.28 -3.08
CA GLU A 265 -15.04 -5.08 -3.33
C GLU A 265 -15.04 -4.70 -4.82
N ILE A 266 -14.66 -5.64 -5.69
CA ILE A 266 -14.49 -5.37 -7.13
C ILE A 266 -15.81 -4.97 -7.78
N ARG A 267 -16.95 -5.49 -7.33
CA ARG A 267 -18.27 -5.15 -7.86
C ARG A 267 -18.74 -3.73 -7.54
N GLN A 268 -18.02 -2.99 -6.69
CA GLN A 268 -18.30 -1.55 -6.50
C GLN A 268 -17.81 -0.70 -7.66
N LEU A 269 -16.98 -1.26 -8.54
CA LEU A 269 -16.53 -0.58 -9.76
C LEU A 269 -17.63 -0.54 -10.82
N ASP A 270 -17.89 0.64 -11.34
CA ASP A 270 -18.70 0.79 -12.55
C ASP A 270 -17.78 0.72 -13.78
N GLN A 271 -17.92 -0.33 -14.58
CA GLN A 271 -17.12 -0.56 -15.79
C GLN A 271 -17.21 0.60 -16.80
N LYS A 272 -18.28 1.39 -16.77
CA LYS A 272 -18.46 2.55 -17.67
C LYS A 272 -17.76 3.80 -17.16
N SER A 273 -17.23 3.78 -15.95
CA SER A 273 -16.63 4.96 -15.30
C SER A 273 -15.16 5.17 -15.61
N PHE A 274 -14.46 4.22 -16.26
CA PHE A 274 -13.03 4.31 -16.55
C PHE A 274 -12.69 3.85 -17.97
N ASP A 275 -11.65 4.47 -18.53
CA ASP A 275 -11.06 4.09 -19.82
C ASP A 275 -10.03 2.99 -19.68
N HIS A 276 -9.33 2.94 -18.54
CA HIS A 276 -8.34 1.91 -18.22
C HIS A 276 -8.20 1.69 -16.71
N LEU A 277 -8.00 0.45 -16.31
CA LEU A 277 -7.83 0.02 -14.92
C LEU A 277 -6.49 -0.68 -14.73
N PHE A 278 -5.79 -0.31 -13.66
CA PHE A 278 -4.53 -0.94 -13.24
C PHE A 278 -4.72 -1.65 -11.91
N VAL A 279 -4.44 -2.95 -11.86
CA VAL A 279 -4.42 -3.73 -10.62
C VAL A 279 -2.98 -3.82 -10.11
N CYS A 280 -2.73 -3.19 -8.97
CA CYS A 280 -1.42 -2.92 -8.40
C CYS A 280 -1.19 -3.76 -7.15
N SER A 281 -1.04 -5.08 -7.31
CA SER A 281 -1.02 -6.03 -6.21
C SER A 281 0.37 -6.60 -5.95
N GLY A 282 0.69 -6.83 -4.66
CA GLY A 282 1.83 -7.65 -4.26
C GLY A 282 1.62 -9.15 -4.56
N ASN A 283 2.71 -9.94 -4.45
CA ASN A 283 2.73 -11.37 -4.79
C ASN A 283 1.57 -12.17 -4.17
N ASN A 284 1.26 -11.90 -2.89
CA ASN A 284 0.29 -12.71 -2.13
C ASN A 284 -1.17 -12.57 -2.61
N LEU A 285 -1.51 -11.47 -3.30
CA LEU A 285 -2.86 -11.16 -3.73
C LEU A 285 -3.02 -11.11 -5.26
N TYR A 286 -1.90 -11.12 -5.99
CA TYR A 286 -1.88 -10.94 -7.45
C TYR A 286 -2.79 -11.92 -8.19
N ASP A 287 -2.62 -13.22 -7.95
CA ASP A 287 -3.37 -14.24 -8.64
C ASP A 287 -4.86 -14.25 -8.28
N TYR A 288 -5.19 -13.94 -7.02
CA TYR A 288 -6.59 -13.84 -6.57
C TYR A 288 -7.33 -12.68 -7.23
N TYR A 289 -6.71 -11.49 -7.24
CA TYR A 289 -7.32 -10.33 -7.89
C TYR A 289 -7.38 -10.52 -9.40
N LYS A 290 -6.34 -11.11 -10.01
CA LYS A 290 -6.35 -11.43 -11.42
C LYS A 290 -7.53 -12.35 -11.77
N LEU A 291 -7.69 -13.45 -11.06
CA LEU A 291 -8.78 -14.41 -11.25
C LEU A 291 -10.15 -13.77 -11.03
N ALA A 292 -10.27 -12.90 -10.03
CA ALA A 292 -11.50 -12.18 -9.73
C ALA A 292 -11.89 -11.21 -10.83
N PHE A 293 -10.93 -10.42 -11.35
CA PHE A 293 -11.16 -9.50 -12.46
C PHE A 293 -11.48 -10.23 -13.76
N ASP A 294 -10.74 -11.31 -14.08
CA ASP A 294 -11.02 -12.15 -15.26
C ASP A 294 -12.45 -12.73 -15.23
N THR A 295 -13.00 -12.95 -14.02
CA THR A 295 -14.36 -13.47 -13.82
C THR A 295 -15.44 -12.39 -13.89
N ILE A 296 -15.20 -11.21 -13.27
CA ILE A 296 -16.21 -10.16 -13.11
C ILE A 296 -16.20 -9.18 -14.30
N PHE A 297 -15.00 -8.80 -14.76
CA PHE A 297 -14.77 -7.82 -15.82
C PHE A 297 -13.83 -8.37 -16.90
N PRO A 298 -14.28 -9.31 -17.73
CA PRO A 298 -13.47 -9.79 -18.85
C PRO A 298 -13.30 -8.66 -19.88
N SER A 299 -12.28 -7.83 -19.72
CA SER A 299 -12.05 -6.62 -20.52
C SER A 299 -10.56 -6.48 -20.88
N GLU A 300 -10.28 -6.02 -22.10
CA GLU A 300 -8.93 -5.68 -22.57
C GLU A 300 -8.36 -4.40 -21.90
N ASN A 301 -9.20 -3.63 -21.21
CA ASN A 301 -8.81 -2.37 -20.58
C ASN A 301 -8.29 -2.54 -19.14
N ILE A 302 -7.86 -3.74 -18.77
CA ILE A 302 -7.29 -4.02 -17.44
C ILE A 302 -5.83 -4.46 -17.57
N THR A 303 -4.96 -3.77 -16.85
CA THR A 303 -3.53 -4.12 -16.77
C THR A 303 -3.19 -4.55 -15.37
N PHE A 304 -2.64 -5.75 -15.22
CA PHE A 304 -2.10 -6.25 -13.97
C PHE A 304 -0.62 -5.86 -13.86
N ILE A 305 -0.31 -5.01 -12.90
CA ILE A 305 1.06 -4.56 -12.63
C ILE A 305 1.81 -5.68 -11.92
N LYS A 306 2.99 -6.02 -12.42
CA LYS A 306 3.84 -7.06 -11.81
C LYS A 306 4.25 -6.64 -10.39
N PRO A 307 4.23 -7.57 -9.42
CA PRO A 307 4.53 -7.28 -8.02
C PRO A 307 5.88 -6.59 -7.79
N GLU A 308 6.92 -6.96 -8.55
CA GLU A 308 8.25 -6.34 -8.45
C GLU A 308 8.23 -4.84 -8.81
N MET A 309 7.30 -4.43 -9.66
CA MET A 309 7.12 -3.03 -10.03
C MET A 309 6.47 -2.23 -8.90
N ILE A 310 5.61 -2.87 -8.10
CA ILE A 310 4.94 -2.22 -6.95
C ILE A 310 5.96 -1.84 -5.86
N ASP A 311 6.91 -2.71 -5.54
CA ASP A 311 8.00 -2.39 -4.61
C ASP A 311 8.87 -1.24 -5.13
N LYS A 312 9.18 -1.24 -6.43
CA LYS A 312 9.94 -0.18 -7.10
C LYS A 312 9.16 1.14 -7.18
N ALA A 313 7.83 1.08 -7.26
CA ALA A 313 6.97 2.25 -7.33
C ALA A 313 7.07 3.13 -6.08
N THR A 314 7.09 2.56 -4.88
CA THR A 314 7.28 3.33 -3.64
C THR A 314 8.58 4.14 -3.68
N ILE A 315 9.69 3.51 -4.09
CA ILE A 315 10.99 4.16 -4.22
C ILE A 315 10.93 5.30 -5.26
N ALA A 316 10.39 5.02 -6.44
CA ALA A 316 10.29 5.99 -7.52
C ALA A 316 9.42 7.20 -7.12
N GLY A 317 8.34 6.95 -6.37
CA GLY A 317 7.47 8.01 -5.83
C GLY A 317 8.18 8.89 -4.81
N GLN A 318 8.88 8.29 -3.86
CA GLN A 318 9.68 9.02 -2.88
C GLN A 318 10.73 9.91 -3.56
N ILE A 319 11.46 9.36 -4.53
CA ILE A 319 12.46 10.13 -5.30
C ILE A 319 11.80 11.24 -6.13
N GLN A 320 10.64 10.99 -6.74
CA GLN A 320 9.89 12.02 -7.46
C GLN A 320 9.49 13.16 -6.52
N LEU A 321 8.93 12.86 -5.35
CA LEU A 321 8.54 13.85 -4.33
C LEU A 321 9.75 14.66 -3.84
N PHE A 322 10.90 14.02 -3.64
CA PHE A 322 12.13 14.72 -3.28
C PHE A 322 12.53 15.78 -4.31
N TYR A 323 12.56 15.43 -5.59
CA TYR A 323 12.95 16.39 -6.63
C TYR A 323 11.89 17.48 -6.85
N THR A 324 10.60 17.16 -6.71
CA THR A 324 9.53 18.15 -6.79
C THR A 324 9.69 19.18 -5.68
N GLN A 325 9.96 18.75 -4.43
CA GLN A 325 10.14 19.65 -3.28
C GLN A 325 11.38 20.54 -3.40
N ILE A 326 12.50 20.02 -3.90
CA ILE A 326 13.72 20.83 -4.10
C ILE A 326 13.49 21.89 -5.16
N ASN A 327 12.86 21.54 -6.28
CA ASN A 327 12.61 22.50 -7.36
C ASN A 327 11.67 23.63 -6.91
N SER A 328 10.64 23.33 -6.11
CA SER A 328 9.72 24.34 -5.57
C SER A 328 10.37 25.27 -4.53
N SER A 329 11.49 24.86 -3.92
CA SER A 329 12.22 25.69 -2.94
C SER A 329 13.19 26.68 -3.59
N HIS A 330 13.37 26.62 -4.90
CA HIS A 330 14.25 27.50 -5.69
C HIS A 330 13.48 28.51 -6.55
N GLU A 331 12.16 28.43 -6.60
CA GLU A 331 11.26 29.46 -7.16
C GLU A 331 10.75 30.41 -6.04
#